data_5c9707b1f1c45ee6da33888197921825
#
_entry.id   5c9707b1f1c45ee6da33888197921825
#
_cell.length_a   1.000
_cell.length_b   1.000
_cell.length_c   1.000
_cell.angle_alpha   90.00
_cell.angle_beta   90.00
_cell.angle_gamma   90.00
#
_symmetry.space_group_name_H-M   'P 1'
#
loop_
_entity.id
_entity.type
_entity.pdbx_description
1 polymer ?
#
loop_
_entity_poly.entity_id
_entity_poly.type
_entity_poly.pdbx_seq_one_letter_code
_entity_poly.pdbx_strand_id
1 'polypeptide(L)'
;MKTGRIIAVLAVSLLAVLVLVLLWIGRGGREPEKTEVSVTEKQAMTFAEGEIRRIAGEGGPDCTWDDTTAILQGRPLYGPDDQCNGYVCRLTTGGMETGYLQVDALGGELCTGAYSFTGIPAYEGLAEEGGGTVSEAVSYTHLRAHETS
;
A
#
# COMPACT_ATOMS: atom_id res chain seq x y z
N MET A 1 44.75 -36.61 41.31
CA MET A 1 44.13 -35.24 41.42
C MET A 1 44.01 -34.45 40.11
N LYS A 2 44.40 -34.94 38.94
CA LYS A 2 44.30 -34.21 37.66
C LYS A 2 42.97 -34.39 36.94
N THR A 3 42.32 -35.55 37.09
CA THR A 3 41.09 -35.93 36.38
C THR A 3 39.87 -35.08 36.78
N GLY A 4 39.71 -34.72 38.09
CA GLY A 4 38.59 -33.91 38.55
C GLY A 4 38.58 -32.48 38.03
N ARG A 5 39.76 -31.89 37.78
CA ARG A 5 39.88 -30.54 37.20
C ARG A 5 39.49 -30.51 35.69
N ILE A 6 39.77 -31.57 34.95
CA ILE A 6 39.41 -31.67 33.55
C ILE A 6 37.87 -31.77 33.39
N ILE A 7 37.25 -32.59 34.24
CA ILE A 7 35.76 -32.74 34.20
C ILE A 7 35.07 -31.45 34.58
N ALA A 8 35.57 -30.71 35.54
CA ALA A 8 35.00 -29.40 35.94
C ALA A 8 35.09 -28.35 34.81
N VAL A 9 36.24 -28.30 34.09
CA VAL A 9 36.43 -27.36 32.99
C VAL A 9 35.49 -27.72 31.80
N LEU A 10 35.34 -29.01 31.49
CA LEU A 10 34.40 -29.45 30.45
C LEU A 10 32.95 -29.16 30.78
N ALA A 11 32.54 -29.30 32.04
CA ALA A 11 31.17 -28.98 32.49
C ALA A 11 30.87 -27.48 32.38
N VAL A 12 31.82 -26.62 32.75
CA VAL A 12 31.65 -25.17 32.67
C VAL A 12 31.60 -24.70 31.21
N SER A 13 32.43 -25.25 30.32
CA SER A 13 32.40 -24.91 28.90
C SER A 13 31.12 -25.38 28.21
N LEU A 14 30.58 -26.55 28.57
CA LEU A 14 29.29 -27.03 28.04
C LEU A 14 28.13 -26.16 28.49
N LEU A 15 28.13 -25.70 29.76
CA LEU A 15 27.13 -24.80 30.30
C LEU A 15 27.16 -23.43 29.59
N ALA A 16 28.36 -22.88 29.33
CA ALA A 16 28.54 -21.61 28.63
C ALA A 16 28.01 -21.69 27.18
N VAL A 17 28.28 -22.81 26.47
CA VAL A 17 27.74 -23.01 25.12
C VAL A 17 26.23 -23.14 25.14
N LEU A 18 25.66 -23.86 26.12
CA LEU A 18 24.20 -23.99 26.26
C LEU A 18 23.52 -22.63 26.50
N VAL A 19 24.10 -21.80 27.37
CA VAL A 19 23.58 -20.44 27.65
C VAL A 19 23.67 -19.57 26.38
N LEU A 20 24.77 -19.64 25.64
CA LEU A 20 24.91 -18.90 24.36
C LEU A 20 23.89 -19.35 23.31
N VAL A 21 23.63 -20.65 23.21
CA VAL A 21 22.60 -21.19 22.31
C VAL A 21 21.21 -20.76 22.73
N LEU A 22 20.88 -20.77 24.01
CA LEU A 22 19.59 -20.31 24.53
C LEU A 22 19.41 -18.80 24.32
N LEU A 23 20.46 -18.00 24.49
CA LEU A 23 20.44 -16.57 24.20
C LEU A 23 20.28 -16.30 22.70
N TRP A 24 20.84 -17.15 21.85
CA TRP A 24 20.70 -17.06 20.41
C TRP A 24 19.30 -17.44 19.93
N ILE A 25 18.72 -18.53 20.48
CA ILE A 25 17.33 -18.95 20.22
C ILE A 25 16.33 -17.90 20.78
N GLY A 26 16.61 -17.34 21.97
CA GLY A 26 15.78 -16.27 22.52
C GLY A 26 15.88 -14.92 21.77
N ARG A 27 16.93 -14.73 20.99
CA ARG A 27 17.12 -13.58 20.08
C ARG A 27 16.64 -13.85 18.65
N GLY A 28 16.43 -15.15 18.31
CA GLY A 28 15.93 -15.58 17.03
C GLY A 28 14.44 -15.31 16.93
N GLY A 29 14.07 -14.32 16.11
CA GLY A 29 12.74 -14.19 15.57
C GLY A 29 11.74 -13.37 16.38
N ARG A 30 12.11 -12.21 16.86
CA ARG A 30 11.18 -11.10 16.68
C ARG A 30 11.33 -10.64 15.24
N GLU A 31 10.56 -11.23 14.33
CA GLU A 31 10.18 -10.50 13.13
C GLU A 31 9.73 -9.11 13.63
N PRO A 32 10.25 -8.03 13.03
CA PRO A 32 9.71 -6.72 13.33
C PRO A 32 8.21 -6.86 13.07
N GLU A 33 7.42 -6.75 14.14
CA GLU A 33 5.97 -6.62 14.05
C GLU A 33 5.78 -5.47 13.05
N LYS A 34 5.43 -5.84 11.81
CA LYS A 34 5.01 -4.88 10.80
C LYS A 34 3.82 -4.19 11.46
N THR A 35 4.09 -3.07 12.06
CA THR A 35 3.03 -2.15 12.46
C THR A 35 2.45 -1.74 11.12
N GLU A 36 1.42 -2.48 10.68
CA GLU A 36 0.61 -2.10 9.54
C GLU A 36 -0.04 -0.78 9.92
N VAL A 37 0.60 0.30 9.53
CA VAL A 37 -0.03 1.61 9.58
C VAL A 37 -1.10 1.58 8.50
N SER A 38 -2.26 1.05 8.87
CA SER A 38 -3.42 1.02 8.01
C SER A 38 -3.86 2.47 7.78
N VAL A 39 -3.71 2.92 6.56
CA VAL A 39 -4.23 4.21 6.13
C VAL A 39 -5.74 4.14 6.16
N THR A 40 -6.36 5.05 6.88
CA THR A 40 -7.82 5.13 6.96
C THR A 40 -8.39 5.82 5.73
N GLU A 41 -9.62 5.47 5.36
CA GLU A 41 -10.35 6.14 4.28
C GLU A 41 -10.37 7.67 4.45
N LYS A 42 -10.61 8.15 5.68
CA LYS A 42 -10.61 9.59 5.97
C LYS A 42 -9.27 10.26 5.65
N GLN A 43 -8.15 9.62 5.97
CA GLN A 43 -6.82 10.15 5.65
C GLN A 43 -6.60 10.19 4.14
N ALA A 44 -7.00 9.13 3.43
CA ALA A 44 -6.90 9.07 1.98
C ALA A 44 -7.78 10.13 1.29
N MET A 45 -9.01 10.33 1.75
CA MET A 45 -9.88 11.37 1.20
C MET A 45 -9.35 12.77 1.47
N THR A 46 -8.84 13.05 2.67
CA THR A 46 -8.21 14.34 2.98
C THR A 46 -6.97 14.61 2.12
N PHE A 47 -6.15 13.59 1.90
CA PHE A 47 -5.01 13.68 0.99
C PHE A 47 -5.48 13.94 -0.45
N ALA A 48 -6.47 13.20 -0.94
CA ALA A 48 -7.04 13.36 -2.28
C ALA A 48 -7.57 14.78 -2.51
N GLU A 49 -8.30 15.37 -1.55
CA GLU A 49 -8.76 16.74 -1.64
C GLU A 49 -7.62 17.75 -1.76
N GLY A 50 -6.51 17.52 -1.05
CA GLY A 50 -5.31 18.34 -1.15
C GLY A 50 -4.68 18.26 -2.55
N GLU A 51 -4.55 17.04 -3.09
CA GLU A 51 -3.99 16.80 -4.41
C GLU A 51 -4.88 17.36 -5.54
N ILE A 52 -6.20 17.22 -5.44
CA ILE A 52 -7.13 17.80 -6.39
C ILE A 52 -6.92 19.32 -6.47
N ARG A 53 -6.86 20.01 -5.33
CA ARG A 53 -6.61 21.45 -5.30
C ARG A 53 -5.24 21.84 -5.85
N ARG A 54 -4.22 21.05 -5.57
CA ARG A 54 -2.87 21.26 -6.11
C ARG A 54 -2.87 21.13 -7.64
N ILE A 55 -3.41 20.03 -8.17
CA ILE A 55 -3.46 19.75 -9.60
C ILE A 55 -4.31 20.82 -10.33
N ALA A 56 -5.48 21.18 -9.81
CA ALA A 56 -6.32 22.24 -10.36
C ALA A 56 -5.61 23.60 -10.37
N GLY A 57 -4.86 23.91 -9.32
CA GLY A 57 -4.10 25.16 -9.18
C GLY A 57 -2.87 25.24 -10.08
N GLU A 58 -2.20 24.12 -10.35
CA GLU A 58 -1.07 24.05 -11.29
C GLU A 58 -1.52 24.29 -12.73
N GLY A 59 -2.74 23.86 -13.06
CA GLY A 59 -3.37 24.03 -14.37
C GLY A 59 -2.50 23.46 -15.50
N GLY A 60 -3.12 22.76 -16.42
CA GLY A 60 -2.46 22.27 -17.62
C GLY A 60 -3.41 22.48 -18.80
N PRO A 61 -2.92 22.32 -20.03
CA PRO A 61 -3.76 22.53 -21.23
C PRO A 61 -5.00 21.61 -21.25
N ASP A 62 -4.92 20.44 -20.59
CA ASP A 62 -5.99 19.45 -20.55
C ASP A 62 -6.67 19.35 -19.18
N CYS A 63 -6.29 20.22 -18.21
CA CYS A 63 -6.85 20.19 -16.86
C CYS A 63 -8.29 20.72 -16.88
N THR A 64 -9.23 19.85 -16.58
CA THR A 64 -10.66 20.21 -16.46
C THR A 64 -11.09 20.39 -15.01
N TRP A 65 -10.16 20.20 -14.06
CA TRP A 65 -10.44 20.39 -12.64
C TRP A 65 -10.26 21.85 -12.24
N ASP A 66 -11.10 22.32 -11.35
CA ASP A 66 -11.12 23.68 -10.83
C ASP A 66 -11.47 23.70 -9.32
N ASP A 67 -11.79 24.87 -8.78
CA ASP A 67 -12.17 25.06 -7.38
C ASP A 67 -13.52 24.41 -7.00
N THR A 68 -14.32 24.00 -8.00
CA THR A 68 -15.57 23.28 -7.80
C THR A 68 -15.40 21.76 -7.85
N THR A 69 -14.16 21.28 -8.13
CA THR A 69 -13.89 19.85 -8.23
C THR A 69 -13.95 19.20 -6.84
N ALA A 70 -14.75 18.15 -6.74
CA ALA A 70 -15.03 17.46 -5.50
C ALA A 70 -15.05 15.94 -5.69
N ILE A 71 -14.79 15.21 -4.61
CA ILE A 71 -14.89 13.75 -4.59
C ILE A 71 -16.37 13.36 -4.60
N LEU A 72 -16.79 12.66 -5.63
CA LEU A 72 -18.11 12.05 -5.74
C LEU A 72 -18.18 10.75 -4.94
N GLN A 73 -17.17 9.89 -5.06
CA GLN A 73 -17.08 8.60 -4.41
C GLN A 73 -15.62 8.18 -4.24
N GLY A 74 -15.28 7.65 -3.07
CA GLY A 74 -14.03 6.94 -2.82
C GLY A 74 -14.27 5.43 -2.71
N ARG A 75 -13.40 4.61 -3.32
CA ARG A 75 -13.42 3.16 -3.20
C ARG A 75 -12.05 2.64 -2.82
N PRO A 76 -11.95 1.70 -1.86
CA PRO A 76 -10.68 1.09 -1.50
C PRO A 76 -10.18 0.18 -2.63
N LEU A 77 -8.86 0.17 -2.81
CA LEU A 77 -8.14 -0.76 -3.66
C LEU A 77 -7.45 -1.81 -2.80
N TYR A 78 -7.73 -3.06 -3.07
CA TYR A 78 -7.15 -4.19 -2.36
C TYR A 78 -6.05 -4.84 -3.20
N GLY A 79 -4.94 -5.21 -2.55
CA GLY A 79 -3.90 -6.03 -3.14
C GLY A 79 -4.26 -7.52 -3.15
N PRO A 80 -3.35 -8.36 -3.71
CA PRO A 80 -3.54 -9.83 -3.73
C PRO A 80 -3.57 -10.47 -2.33
N ASP A 81 -3.13 -9.75 -1.32
CA ASP A 81 -3.10 -10.13 0.10
C ASP A 81 -4.33 -9.64 0.88
N ASP A 82 -5.38 -9.18 0.18
CA ASP A 82 -6.59 -8.57 0.72
C ASP A 82 -6.34 -7.32 1.59
N GLN A 83 -5.15 -6.73 1.48
CA GLN A 83 -4.83 -5.47 2.16
C GLN A 83 -5.24 -4.27 1.32
N CYS A 84 -5.76 -3.24 1.98
CA CYS A 84 -6.09 -1.98 1.32
C CYS A 84 -4.79 -1.24 0.98
N ASN A 85 -4.44 -1.21 -0.31
CA ASN A 85 -3.23 -0.59 -0.84
C ASN A 85 -3.46 0.83 -1.36
N GLY A 86 -4.67 1.34 -1.25
CA GLY A 86 -5.00 2.70 -1.69
C GLY A 86 -6.50 2.92 -1.87
N TYR A 87 -6.82 4.01 -2.53
CA TYR A 87 -8.19 4.40 -2.82
C TYR A 87 -8.28 5.03 -4.21
N VAL A 88 -9.40 4.82 -4.86
CA VAL A 88 -9.76 5.57 -6.07
C VAL A 88 -10.92 6.47 -5.78
N CYS A 89 -10.75 7.73 -6.14
CA CYS A 89 -11.73 8.78 -5.99
C CYS A 89 -12.29 9.16 -7.36
N ARG A 90 -13.57 8.92 -7.61
CA ARG A 90 -14.29 9.49 -8.74
C ARG A 90 -14.63 10.95 -8.42
N LEU A 91 -14.52 11.82 -9.40
CA LEU A 91 -14.60 13.25 -9.20
C LEU A 91 -15.74 13.87 -10.01
N THR A 92 -16.21 15.02 -9.50
CA THR A 92 -17.12 15.90 -10.23
C THR A 92 -16.53 17.30 -10.27
N THR A 93 -16.78 18.01 -11.38
CA THR A 93 -16.49 19.45 -11.53
C THR A 93 -17.75 20.15 -11.98
N GLY A 94 -18.17 21.18 -11.27
CA GLY A 94 -19.44 21.84 -11.54
C GLY A 94 -20.67 20.93 -11.47
N GLY A 95 -20.58 19.83 -10.68
CA GLY A 95 -21.65 18.84 -10.54
C GLY A 95 -21.70 17.76 -11.65
N MET A 96 -20.81 17.81 -12.62
CA MET A 96 -20.67 16.77 -13.67
C MET A 96 -19.47 15.88 -13.36
N GLU A 97 -19.59 14.58 -13.64
CA GLU A 97 -18.50 13.64 -13.46
C GLU A 97 -17.33 13.96 -14.40
N THR A 98 -16.12 14.00 -13.85
CA THR A 98 -14.94 14.56 -14.52
C THR A 98 -13.67 13.74 -14.28
N GLY A 99 -13.70 12.46 -14.34
CA GLY A 99 -12.51 11.65 -14.19
C GLY A 99 -12.24 11.16 -12.76
N TYR A 100 -10.99 10.85 -12.44
CA TYR A 100 -10.62 10.20 -11.20
C TYR A 100 -9.22 10.56 -10.69
N LEU A 101 -8.99 10.35 -9.40
CA LEU A 101 -7.70 10.38 -8.74
C LEU A 101 -7.51 9.08 -7.94
N GLN A 102 -6.39 8.39 -8.18
CA GLN A 102 -5.94 7.25 -7.38
C GLN A 102 -4.94 7.72 -6.33
N VAL A 103 -5.18 7.31 -5.10
CA VAL A 103 -4.29 7.52 -3.95
C VAL A 103 -3.74 6.18 -3.54
N ASP A 104 -2.44 6.00 -3.60
CA ASP A 104 -1.77 4.78 -3.16
C ASP A 104 -1.31 4.92 -1.71
N ALA A 105 -1.44 3.82 -0.95
CA ALA A 105 -0.97 3.70 0.42
C ALA A 105 0.22 2.74 0.47
N LEU A 106 1.42 3.27 0.36
CA LEU A 106 2.65 2.50 0.32
C LEU A 106 3.40 2.61 1.64
N GLY A 107 3.49 1.50 2.39
CA GLY A 107 4.21 1.49 3.67
C GLY A 107 3.64 2.42 4.73
N GLY A 108 2.34 2.77 4.64
CA GLY A 108 1.68 3.71 5.54
C GLY A 108 1.76 5.18 5.11
N GLU A 109 2.41 5.47 4.00
CA GLU A 109 2.47 6.79 3.39
C GLU A 109 1.47 6.89 2.23
N LEU A 110 0.86 8.08 2.08
CA LEU A 110 -0.06 8.36 0.98
C LEU A 110 0.70 9.06 -0.16
N CYS A 111 0.45 8.62 -1.37
CA CYS A 111 0.96 9.26 -2.57
C CYS A 111 -0.07 9.23 -3.70
N THR A 112 0.08 10.12 -4.67
CA THR A 112 -0.72 10.10 -5.90
C THR A 112 -0.23 8.97 -6.78
N GLY A 113 -1.08 7.96 -7.03
CA GLY A 113 -0.78 6.84 -7.92
C GLY A 113 -1.03 7.21 -9.37
N ALA A 114 -2.25 7.55 -9.71
CA ALA A 114 -2.66 7.94 -11.06
C ALA A 114 -3.82 8.92 -11.03
N TYR A 115 -4.02 9.67 -12.10
CA TYR A 115 -5.22 10.48 -12.28
C TYR A 115 -5.56 10.67 -13.76
N SER A 116 -6.81 10.99 -14.02
CA SER A 116 -7.27 11.38 -15.34
C SER A 116 -8.34 12.46 -15.19
N PHE A 117 -8.33 13.42 -16.09
CA PHE A 117 -9.32 14.49 -16.13
C PHE A 117 -10.64 14.05 -16.77
N THR A 118 -10.68 12.90 -17.40
CA THR A 118 -11.85 12.34 -18.07
C THR A 118 -11.94 10.83 -17.89
N GLY A 119 -13.16 10.28 -18.00
CA GLY A 119 -13.39 8.85 -17.99
C GLY A 119 -13.41 8.23 -16.58
N ILE A 120 -13.48 6.92 -16.55
CA ILE A 120 -13.47 6.08 -15.36
C ILE A 120 -12.15 5.29 -15.27
N PRO A 121 -11.74 4.86 -14.08
CA PRO A 121 -10.58 3.99 -13.94
C PRO A 121 -10.74 2.70 -14.74
N ALA A 122 -9.66 2.24 -15.38
CA ALA A 122 -9.69 1.08 -16.28
C ALA A 122 -10.22 -0.20 -15.60
N TYR A 123 -9.96 -0.39 -14.30
CA TYR A 123 -10.44 -1.55 -13.55
C TYR A 123 -11.95 -1.52 -13.26
N GLU A 124 -12.60 -0.35 -13.22
CA GLU A 124 -14.07 -0.28 -13.08
C GLU A 124 -14.76 -0.79 -14.34
N GLY A 125 -14.24 -0.46 -15.52
CA GLY A 125 -14.74 -0.99 -16.78
C GLY A 125 -14.59 -2.51 -16.88
N LEU A 126 -13.48 -3.07 -16.40
CA LEU A 126 -13.26 -4.52 -16.39
C LEU A 126 -14.15 -5.26 -15.41
N ALA A 127 -14.48 -4.67 -14.27
CA ALA A 127 -15.39 -5.27 -13.29
C ALA A 127 -16.83 -5.31 -13.80
N GLU A 128 -17.27 -4.33 -14.59
CA GLU A 128 -18.59 -4.31 -15.20
C GLU A 128 -18.72 -5.34 -16.35
N GLU A 129 -17.66 -5.54 -17.13
CA GLU A 129 -17.67 -6.47 -18.26
C GLU A 129 -17.48 -7.94 -17.87
N GLY A 130 -16.76 -8.23 -16.78
CA GLY A 130 -16.31 -9.59 -16.43
C GLY A 130 -16.93 -10.20 -15.19
N GLY A 131 -17.69 -9.48 -14.37
CA GLY A 131 -18.18 -9.97 -13.08
C GLY A 131 -17.06 -10.36 -12.09
N GLY A 132 -15.82 -10.01 -12.40
CA GLY A 132 -14.64 -10.24 -11.57
C GLY A 132 -14.53 -9.25 -10.41
N THR A 133 -13.79 -9.64 -9.39
CA THR A 133 -13.48 -8.73 -8.28
C THR A 133 -12.44 -7.69 -8.71
N VAL A 134 -12.48 -6.50 -8.10
CA VAL A 134 -11.54 -5.40 -8.40
C VAL A 134 -10.08 -5.83 -8.24
N SER A 135 -9.78 -6.79 -7.37
CA SER A 135 -8.43 -7.34 -7.19
C SER A 135 -7.91 -8.09 -8.44
N GLU A 136 -8.77 -8.79 -9.18
CA GLU A 136 -8.39 -9.46 -10.43
C GLU A 136 -8.07 -8.44 -11.54
N ALA A 137 -8.84 -7.36 -11.63
CA ALA A 137 -8.63 -6.32 -12.63
C ALA A 137 -7.29 -5.58 -12.45
N VAL A 138 -6.88 -5.29 -11.22
CA VAL A 138 -5.59 -4.63 -10.91
C VAL A 138 -4.40 -5.53 -11.28
N SER A 139 -4.52 -6.85 -11.11
CA SER A 139 -3.47 -7.80 -11.50
C SER A 139 -3.23 -7.83 -13.02
N TYR A 140 -4.29 -7.68 -13.82
CA TYR A 140 -4.18 -7.67 -15.30
C TYR A 140 -3.56 -6.39 -15.86
N THR A 141 -3.82 -5.24 -15.27
CA THR A 141 -3.23 -3.97 -15.73
C THR A 141 -1.73 -3.89 -15.47
N HIS A 142 -1.22 -4.51 -14.41
CA HIS A 142 0.21 -4.54 -14.11
C HIS A 142 1.01 -5.41 -15.10
N LEU A 143 0.42 -6.49 -15.60
CA LEU A 143 1.05 -7.37 -16.60
C LEU A 143 1.13 -6.73 -18.00
N ARG A 144 0.16 -5.92 -18.41
CA ARG A 144 0.18 -5.25 -19.70
C ARG A 144 1.18 -4.09 -19.80
N ALA A 145 1.51 -3.44 -18.71
CA ALA A 145 2.49 -2.34 -18.71
C ALA A 145 3.92 -2.81 -19.00
N HIS A 146 4.23 -4.11 -18.83
CA HIS A 146 5.54 -4.70 -19.12
C HIS A 146 5.71 -5.25 -20.54
N GLU A 147 4.64 -5.39 -21.32
CA GLU A 147 4.71 -5.96 -22.68
C GLU A 147 4.88 -4.91 -23.80
N THR A 148 4.90 -3.61 -23.47
CA THR A 148 5.02 -2.52 -24.48
C THR A 148 6.34 -1.74 -24.42
N SER A 149 7.41 -2.37 -23.90
CA SER A 149 8.77 -1.79 -23.93
C SER A 149 9.67 -2.53 -24.88
#